data_1fb375a73d2fe6bb2259d4f202a14654
#
_entry.id   1fb375a73d2fe6bb2259d4f202a14654
#
_cell.length_a   1.000
_cell.length_b   1.000
_cell.length_c   1.000
_cell.angle_alpha   90.00
_cell.angle_beta   90.00
_cell.angle_gamma   90.00
#
_symmetry.space_group_name_H-M   'P 1'
#
loop_
_entity.id
_entity.type
_entity.pdbx_description
1 polymer ?
#
loop_
_entity_poly.entity_id
_entity_poly.type
_entity_poly.pdbx_seq_one_letter_code
_entity_poly.pdbx_strand_id
1 'polypeptide(L)'
;REDFGVSTLAPVHIGRAKTAEVPILEGTSRAGKNGDNPRNLSFLPSLPEMGRVDEPAPSTSPETVPAPAAEAEAAEAPAKRALPKYTLAEVAKHCTRDDAWIIIDERVYDVTRFIDRHPGGVGPIVNLAGKDCTDVFANYHAARIYKQMLPGFLIGEMEEGEIVVWPHVADFRRIRQELLRRGLFETKMTFYYKMIAWHSLLFLGALYLSLGCTSCTAHMLGASIMGIFWQQLAGIGHDLGHSGVTHSFYKDHLIGSVLSAFMGLSVGWWKSDHNTHHVVCNAIEHDPNVQHMPML
;
A
#
# COMPACT_ATOMS: atom_id res chain seq x y z
N ARG A 1 10.23 44.16 11.60
CA ARG A 1 11.50 43.65 11.04
C ARG A 1 12.29 43.10 12.22
N GLU A 2 12.19 41.82 12.50
CA GLU A 2 13.09 41.10 13.39
C GLU A 2 13.58 39.90 12.63
N ASP A 3 14.90 39.85 12.46
CA ASP A 3 15.64 38.81 11.76
C ASP A 3 15.65 37.53 12.62
N PHE A 4 14.99 36.48 12.17
CA PHE A 4 15.18 35.15 12.74
C PHE A 4 16.34 34.46 12.01
N GLY A 5 17.48 34.36 12.69
CA GLY A 5 18.66 33.67 12.22
C GLY A 5 18.41 32.19 12.03
N VAL A 6 18.59 31.72 10.81
CA VAL A 6 18.62 30.28 10.45
C VAL A 6 19.93 29.69 10.94
N SER A 7 19.86 28.92 12.02
CA SER A 7 20.99 28.10 12.49
C SER A 7 21.15 26.90 11.60
N THR A 8 22.18 26.90 10.77
CA THR A 8 22.62 25.73 10.00
C THR A 8 23.16 24.65 10.95
N LEU A 9 22.41 23.60 11.15
CA LEU A 9 22.88 22.40 11.84
C LEU A 9 23.82 21.61 10.93
N ALA A 10 25.03 21.37 11.44
CA ALA A 10 26.05 20.56 10.80
C ALA A 10 25.62 19.10 10.60
N PRO A 11 26.14 18.39 9.58
CA PRO A 11 25.77 17.00 9.34
C PRO A 11 26.26 16.11 10.50
N VAL A 12 25.32 15.33 11.04
CA VAL A 12 25.62 14.32 12.07
C VAL A 12 26.42 13.19 11.40
N HIS A 13 27.69 13.08 11.71
CA HIS A 13 28.51 11.92 11.40
C HIS A 13 28.00 10.72 12.19
N ILE A 14 27.30 9.80 11.54
CA ILE A 14 27.00 8.49 12.10
C ILE A 14 28.29 7.67 12.07
N GLY A 15 28.98 7.63 13.21
CA GLY A 15 30.14 6.78 13.41
C GLY A 15 29.76 5.31 13.23
N ARG A 16 30.60 4.61 12.47
CA ARG A 16 30.55 3.16 12.26
C ARG A 16 30.45 2.45 13.61
N ALA A 17 29.28 1.91 13.95
CA ALA A 17 29.11 1.07 15.13
C ALA A 17 29.91 -0.22 14.93
N LYS A 18 30.87 -0.46 15.83
CA LYS A 18 31.57 -1.73 15.92
C LYS A 18 30.55 -2.83 16.24
N THR A 19 30.54 -3.88 15.43
CA THR A 19 29.78 -5.11 15.67
C THR A 19 30.13 -5.66 17.05
N ALA A 20 29.21 -5.54 18.00
CA ALA A 20 29.26 -6.29 19.24
C ALA A 20 28.75 -7.71 18.93
N GLU A 21 29.62 -8.69 19.12
CA GLU A 21 29.26 -10.11 19.06
C GLU A 21 28.24 -10.40 20.16
N VAL A 22 27.05 -10.84 19.75
CA VAL A 22 26.03 -11.36 20.67
C VAL A 22 26.41 -12.81 21.00
N PRO A 23 26.62 -13.20 22.27
CA PRO A 23 26.94 -14.58 22.62
C PRO A 23 25.76 -15.49 22.34
N ILE A 24 25.99 -16.54 21.57
CA ILE A 24 25.05 -17.64 21.31
C ILE A 24 24.94 -18.43 22.62
N LEU A 25 23.79 -18.39 23.26
CA LEU A 25 23.45 -19.30 24.36
C LEU A 25 23.20 -20.69 23.78
N GLU A 26 24.14 -21.59 23.92
CA GLU A 26 23.96 -23.03 23.67
C GLU A 26 22.96 -23.58 24.68
N GLY A 27 21.74 -23.84 24.23
CA GLY A 27 20.73 -24.56 24.99
C GLY A 27 21.00 -26.05 24.97
N THR A 28 21.37 -26.62 26.13
CA THR A 28 21.58 -28.03 26.38
C THR A 28 20.33 -28.86 26.07
N SER A 29 20.44 -29.74 25.09
CA SER A 29 19.50 -30.78 24.72
C SER A 29 19.43 -31.83 25.87
N ARG A 30 18.29 -31.96 26.53
CA ARG A 30 17.93 -33.16 27.30
C ARG A 30 16.98 -34.02 26.47
N ALA A 31 17.50 -35.15 26.02
CA ALA A 31 16.76 -36.20 25.36
C ALA A 31 15.76 -36.86 26.33
N GLY A 32 14.47 -36.74 26.05
CA GLY A 32 13.40 -37.54 26.62
C GLY A 32 12.87 -38.50 25.58
N LYS A 33 13.17 -39.80 25.77
CA LYS A 33 12.55 -40.91 25.01
C LYS A 33 11.10 -41.03 25.42
N ASN A 34 10.15 -40.92 24.47
CA ASN A 34 8.94 -41.73 24.43
C ASN A 34 8.38 -41.68 23.03
N GLY A 35 8.25 -42.87 22.43
CA GLY A 35 7.67 -43.08 21.13
C GLY A 35 6.16 -42.90 21.18
N ASP A 36 5.62 -42.31 20.14
CA ASP A 36 4.29 -42.63 19.65
C ASP A 36 4.17 -42.21 18.18
N ASN A 37 3.72 -43.14 17.41
CA ASN A 37 3.30 -43.37 16.07
C ASN A 37 2.66 -42.16 15.32
N PRO A 38 3.07 -41.80 14.10
CA PRO A 38 2.38 -40.83 13.27
C PRO A 38 1.11 -41.45 12.67
N ARG A 39 -0.05 -41.03 13.12
CA ARG A 39 -1.33 -41.38 12.52
C ARG A 39 -1.47 -40.70 11.15
N ASN A 40 -1.60 -41.55 10.14
CA ASN A 40 -2.13 -41.33 8.83
C ASN A 40 -3.34 -40.40 8.83
N LEU A 41 -3.22 -39.24 8.20
CA LEU A 41 -4.33 -38.35 7.84
C LEU A 41 -4.46 -38.31 6.30
N SER A 42 -4.92 -39.45 5.75
CA SER A 42 -5.50 -39.54 4.43
C SER A 42 -7.03 -39.39 4.58
N PHE A 43 -7.53 -38.18 4.50
CA PHE A 43 -8.94 -37.90 4.19
C PHE A 43 -9.04 -36.47 3.65
N LEU A 44 -8.86 -36.33 2.35
CA LEU A 44 -9.41 -35.24 1.56
C LEU A 44 -10.25 -35.87 0.44
N PRO A 45 -11.55 -35.56 0.35
CA PRO A 45 -12.37 -36.02 -0.77
C PRO A 45 -11.94 -35.29 -2.03
N SER A 46 -11.76 -36.06 -3.11
CA SER A 46 -11.51 -35.60 -4.47
C SER A 46 -12.62 -34.64 -4.92
N LEU A 47 -12.24 -33.48 -5.41
CA LEU A 47 -13.12 -32.53 -6.08
C LEU A 47 -13.58 -33.12 -7.42
N PRO A 48 -14.86 -32.95 -7.82
CA PRO A 48 -15.36 -33.41 -9.11
C PRO A 48 -14.70 -32.61 -10.25
N GLU A 49 -14.30 -33.32 -11.29
CA GLU A 49 -13.84 -32.75 -12.57
C GLU A 49 -14.97 -31.90 -13.17
N MET A 50 -14.73 -30.61 -13.31
CA MET A 50 -15.61 -29.74 -14.09
C MET A 50 -15.32 -29.94 -15.57
N GLY A 51 -16.38 -30.31 -16.28
CA GLY A 51 -16.41 -30.66 -17.68
C GLY A 51 -15.79 -29.62 -18.58
N ARG A 52 -15.09 -30.12 -19.59
CA ARG A 52 -14.62 -29.39 -20.77
C ARG A 52 -15.79 -28.65 -21.41
N VAL A 53 -15.66 -27.36 -21.57
CA VAL A 53 -16.57 -26.55 -22.40
C VAL A 53 -16.06 -26.71 -23.83
N ASP A 54 -16.93 -27.24 -24.73
CA ASP A 54 -16.65 -27.46 -26.13
C ASP A 54 -16.35 -26.13 -26.84
N GLU A 55 -15.20 -26.09 -27.53
CA GLU A 55 -14.88 -25.04 -28.50
C GLU A 55 -15.78 -25.16 -29.74
N PRO A 56 -16.33 -24.05 -30.27
CA PRO A 56 -17.04 -24.12 -31.54
C PRO A 56 -16.05 -24.26 -32.72
N ALA A 57 -16.41 -25.12 -33.68
CA ALA A 57 -15.68 -25.45 -34.87
C ALA A 57 -15.38 -24.23 -35.76
N PRO A 58 -14.24 -24.22 -36.51
CA PRO A 58 -13.87 -23.09 -37.37
C PRO A 58 -14.69 -23.12 -38.68
N SER A 59 -15.34 -22.00 -38.96
CA SER A 59 -15.99 -21.72 -40.25
C SER A 59 -14.98 -21.33 -41.31
N THR A 60 -15.05 -22.06 -42.40
CA THR A 60 -14.67 -21.80 -43.82
C THR A 60 -13.83 -20.56 -44.14
N SER A 61 -12.70 -20.82 -44.78
CA SER A 61 -11.77 -19.89 -45.46
C SER A 61 -12.43 -19.04 -46.54
N PRO A 62 -12.02 -17.77 -46.68
CA PRO A 62 -12.12 -17.07 -47.96
C PRO A 62 -10.75 -17.03 -48.69
N GLU A 63 -10.86 -17.02 -49.99
CA GLU A 63 -9.88 -17.07 -51.05
C GLU A 63 -8.65 -16.15 -50.86
N THR A 64 -7.51 -16.74 -51.22
CA THR A 64 -6.22 -16.09 -51.40
C THR A 64 -6.24 -15.07 -52.60
N VAL A 65 -6.08 -13.78 -52.26
CA VAL A 65 -5.68 -12.77 -53.23
C VAL A 65 -4.16 -12.56 -53.05
N PRO A 66 -3.34 -12.61 -54.14
CA PRO A 66 -1.89 -12.41 -54.03
C PRO A 66 -1.58 -10.94 -53.76
N ALA A 67 -0.90 -10.67 -52.65
CA ALA A 67 -0.33 -9.37 -52.34
C ALA A 67 0.91 -9.08 -53.19
N PRO A 68 1.12 -7.83 -53.67
CA PRO A 68 2.34 -7.47 -54.35
C PRO A 68 3.53 -7.48 -53.41
N ALA A 69 4.64 -8.06 -53.90
CA ALA A 69 5.92 -8.03 -53.24
C ALA A 69 6.41 -6.59 -53.10
N ALA A 70 6.30 -6.04 -51.90
CA ALA A 70 7.03 -4.88 -51.46
C ALA A 70 8.25 -5.35 -50.68
N GLU A 71 9.42 -5.16 -51.26
CA GLU A 71 10.70 -5.24 -50.54
C GLU A 71 10.63 -4.21 -49.37
N ALA A 72 10.29 -4.68 -48.21
CA ALA A 72 10.44 -3.90 -46.96
C ALA A 72 11.90 -3.98 -46.57
N GLU A 73 12.65 -2.94 -46.91
CA GLU A 73 13.94 -2.63 -46.28
C GLU A 73 13.77 -2.73 -44.75
N ALA A 74 14.44 -3.69 -44.14
CA ALA A 74 14.42 -3.90 -42.73
C ALA A 74 15.04 -2.66 -42.06
N ALA A 75 14.20 -1.72 -41.67
CA ALA A 75 14.58 -0.63 -40.78
C ALA A 75 15.07 -1.26 -39.49
N GLU A 76 16.36 -1.21 -39.25
CA GLU A 76 17.06 -1.61 -38.05
C GLU A 76 16.35 -0.93 -36.86
N ALA A 77 15.77 -1.72 -35.98
CA ALA A 77 15.10 -1.19 -34.79
C ALA A 77 16.11 -0.34 -34.00
N PRO A 78 15.77 0.90 -33.58
CA PRO A 78 16.72 1.78 -32.94
C PRO A 78 17.32 1.05 -31.73
N ALA A 79 18.63 0.92 -31.72
CA ALA A 79 19.39 0.32 -30.62
C ALA A 79 18.89 0.94 -29.29
N LYS A 80 18.40 0.11 -28.37
CA LYS A 80 17.96 0.56 -27.05
C LYS A 80 19.11 1.34 -26.41
N ARG A 81 18.97 2.66 -26.36
CA ARG A 81 19.95 3.54 -25.74
C ARG A 81 20.11 3.08 -24.30
N ALA A 82 21.33 2.73 -23.89
CA ALA A 82 21.62 2.33 -22.51
C ALA A 82 21.14 3.46 -21.57
N LEU A 83 20.41 3.06 -20.52
CA LEU A 83 19.94 4.01 -19.53
C LEU A 83 21.12 4.56 -18.71
N PRO A 84 21.11 5.83 -18.29
CA PRO A 84 22.07 6.35 -17.34
C PRO A 84 22.08 5.53 -16.07
N LYS A 85 23.26 5.39 -15.45
CA LYS A 85 23.41 4.75 -14.15
C LYS A 85 23.67 5.81 -13.08
N TYR A 86 23.09 5.60 -11.91
CA TYR A 86 23.15 6.53 -10.79
C TYR A 86 23.59 5.81 -9.51
N THR A 87 24.36 6.49 -8.67
CA THR A 87 24.65 6.07 -7.30
C THR A 87 23.52 6.49 -6.35
N LEU A 88 23.43 5.83 -5.20
CA LEU A 88 22.47 6.22 -4.15
C LEU A 88 22.73 7.66 -3.68
N ALA A 89 24.00 8.08 -3.60
CA ALA A 89 24.38 9.42 -3.21
C ALA A 89 23.96 10.51 -4.21
N GLU A 90 23.87 10.17 -5.50
CA GLU A 90 23.34 11.07 -6.52
C GLU A 90 21.84 11.21 -6.40
N VAL A 91 21.10 10.11 -6.31
CA VAL A 91 19.65 10.14 -6.15
C VAL A 91 19.23 10.87 -4.87
N ALA A 92 19.98 10.70 -3.78
CA ALA A 92 19.71 11.38 -2.50
C ALA A 92 19.76 12.92 -2.56
N LYS A 93 20.35 13.51 -3.58
CA LYS A 93 20.35 14.98 -3.79
C LYS A 93 19.00 15.51 -4.26
N HIS A 94 18.20 14.66 -4.90
CA HIS A 94 16.88 14.96 -5.46
C HIS A 94 15.78 14.60 -4.46
N CYS A 95 15.76 15.29 -3.30
CA CYS A 95 14.92 14.97 -2.14
C CYS A 95 13.98 16.12 -1.72
N THR A 96 13.68 17.04 -2.64
CA THR A 96 12.80 18.18 -2.38
C THR A 96 11.50 18.05 -3.19
N ARG A 97 10.49 18.87 -2.84
CA ARG A 97 9.23 18.89 -3.61
C ARG A 97 9.42 19.31 -5.06
N ASP A 98 10.36 20.21 -5.31
CA ASP A 98 10.60 20.77 -6.65
C ASP A 98 11.64 19.96 -7.45
N ASP A 99 12.26 18.95 -6.81
CA ASP A 99 13.25 18.06 -7.38
C ASP A 99 13.24 16.73 -6.63
N ALA A 100 12.42 15.77 -7.09
CA ALA A 100 12.12 14.52 -6.40
C ALA A 100 12.34 13.32 -7.30
N TRP A 101 13.37 12.56 -6.98
CA TRP A 101 13.64 11.26 -7.58
C TRP A 101 13.39 10.15 -6.56
N ILE A 102 12.93 9.00 -7.05
CA ILE A 102 12.70 7.81 -6.22
C ILE A 102 13.32 6.59 -6.89
N ILE A 103 13.68 5.60 -6.07
CA ILE A 103 14.18 4.32 -6.56
C ILE A 103 13.10 3.26 -6.35
N ILE A 104 12.80 2.46 -7.38
CA ILE A 104 11.90 1.31 -7.33
C ILE A 104 12.51 0.19 -8.17
N ASP A 105 12.75 -0.97 -7.55
CA ASP A 105 13.34 -2.15 -8.21
C ASP A 105 14.63 -1.79 -8.97
N GLU A 106 15.58 -1.11 -8.28
CA GLU A 106 16.88 -0.67 -8.80
C GLU A 106 16.79 0.30 -10.01
N ARG A 107 15.63 0.91 -10.24
CA ARG A 107 15.40 1.90 -11.29
C ARG A 107 15.10 3.25 -10.69
N VAL A 108 15.57 4.30 -11.35
CA VAL A 108 15.43 5.69 -10.91
C VAL A 108 14.34 6.38 -11.71
N TYR A 109 13.43 7.04 -10.99
CA TYR A 109 12.26 7.71 -11.56
C TYR A 109 12.22 9.17 -11.10
N ASP A 110 12.08 10.10 -12.04
CA ASP A 110 11.80 11.50 -11.74
C ASP A 110 10.29 11.72 -11.62
N VAL A 111 9.83 11.93 -10.40
CA VAL A 111 8.42 12.13 -10.07
C VAL A 111 8.07 13.58 -9.73
N THR A 112 8.99 14.52 -9.92
CA THR A 112 8.85 15.94 -9.57
C THR A 112 7.53 16.54 -10.08
N ARG A 113 7.23 16.34 -11.37
CA ARG A 113 6.02 16.90 -11.99
C ARG A 113 4.72 16.16 -11.63
N PHE A 114 4.83 15.04 -10.95
CA PHE A 114 3.69 14.18 -10.59
C PHE A 114 3.22 14.40 -9.15
N ILE A 115 4.03 14.95 -8.28
CA ILE A 115 3.79 15.08 -6.83
C ILE A 115 2.39 15.64 -6.54
N ASP A 116 2.02 16.76 -7.17
CA ASP A 116 0.73 17.43 -6.91
C ASP A 116 -0.49 16.66 -7.46
N ARG A 117 -0.26 15.70 -8.34
CA ARG A 117 -1.32 14.86 -8.94
C ARG A 117 -1.39 13.47 -8.31
N HIS A 118 -0.54 13.20 -7.33
CA HIS A 118 -0.50 11.87 -6.71
C HIS A 118 -1.77 11.60 -5.90
N PRO A 119 -2.56 10.56 -6.21
CA PRO A 119 -3.83 10.27 -5.52
C PRO A 119 -3.66 9.97 -4.04
N GLY A 120 -2.46 9.54 -3.62
CA GLY A 120 -2.11 9.28 -2.21
C GLY A 120 -1.74 10.53 -1.42
N GLY A 121 -1.72 11.73 -2.05
CA GLY A 121 -1.27 12.98 -1.44
C GLY A 121 0.20 13.30 -1.74
N VAL A 122 0.62 14.50 -1.41
CA VAL A 122 1.99 15.01 -1.62
C VAL A 122 2.97 14.41 -0.61
N GLY A 123 2.55 14.28 0.65
CA GLY A 123 3.38 13.87 1.77
C GLY A 123 4.15 12.57 1.56
N PRO A 124 3.52 11.47 1.12
CA PRO A 124 4.21 10.22 0.86
C PRO A 124 5.39 10.34 -0.11
N ILE A 125 5.23 11.06 -1.23
CA ILE A 125 6.31 11.21 -2.21
C ILE A 125 7.44 12.08 -1.66
N VAL A 126 7.12 13.24 -1.08
CA VAL A 126 8.14 14.18 -0.57
C VAL A 126 8.99 13.54 0.54
N ASN A 127 8.37 12.77 1.42
CA ASN A 127 9.09 12.08 2.51
C ASN A 127 9.96 10.90 2.02
N LEU A 128 9.69 10.38 0.83
CA LEU A 128 10.43 9.28 0.21
C LEU A 128 11.36 9.73 -0.91
N ALA A 129 11.32 10.99 -1.33
CA ALA A 129 12.21 11.52 -2.35
C ALA A 129 13.68 11.32 -1.95
N GLY A 130 14.51 10.95 -2.92
CA GLY A 130 15.92 10.64 -2.72
C GLY A 130 16.22 9.25 -2.12
N LYS A 131 15.20 8.36 -1.99
CA LYS A 131 15.32 7.07 -1.28
C LYS A 131 14.84 5.89 -2.11
N ASP A 132 15.24 4.67 -1.68
CA ASP A 132 14.64 3.43 -2.18
C ASP A 132 13.23 3.25 -1.60
N CYS A 133 12.25 3.23 -2.49
CA CYS A 133 10.83 3.12 -2.19
C CYS A 133 10.24 1.77 -2.58
N THR A 134 11.05 0.80 -3.00
CA THR A 134 10.60 -0.48 -3.58
C THR A 134 9.51 -1.15 -2.76
N ASP A 135 9.74 -1.38 -1.48
CA ASP A 135 8.80 -2.11 -0.64
C ASP A 135 7.56 -1.29 -0.27
N VAL A 136 7.74 0.01 -0.01
CA VAL A 136 6.64 0.92 0.27
C VAL A 136 5.74 1.02 -0.97
N PHE A 137 6.34 1.22 -2.14
CA PHE A 137 5.61 1.29 -3.40
C PHE A 137 4.82 0.00 -3.68
N ALA A 138 5.43 -1.17 -3.47
CA ALA A 138 4.80 -2.47 -3.66
C ALA A 138 3.58 -2.70 -2.73
N ASN A 139 3.54 -2.07 -1.56
CA ASN A 139 2.43 -2.20 -0.62
C ASN A 139 1.20 -1.38 -1.02
N TYR A 140 1.40 -0.23 -1.69
CA TYR A 140 0.32 0.71 -1.98
C TYR A 140 -0.14 0.71 -3.44
N HIS A 141 0.64 0.11 -4.36
CA HIS A 141 0.36 0.21 -5.79
C HIS A 141 0.10 -1.16 -6.43
N ALA A 142 -0.99 -1.23 -7.18
CA ALA A 142 -1.31 -2.42 -7.96
C ALA A 142 -0.32 -2.61 -9.13
N ALA A 143 -0.15 -3.86 -9.57
CA ALA A 143 0.76 -4.23 -10.66
C ALA A 143 0.55 -3.43 -11.96
N ARG A 144 -0.67 -2.93 -12.22
CA ARG A 144 -0.96 -2.07 -13.39
C ARG A 144 -0.16 -0.75 -13.38
N ILE A 145 0.13 -0.20 -12.18
CA ILE A 145 0.88 1.07 -12.06
C ILE A 145 2.31 0.88 -12.51
N TYR A 146 2.94 -0.25 -12.14
CA TYR A 146 4.27 -0.62 -12.63
C TYR A 146 4.35 -0.68 -14.16
N LYS A 147 3.29 -1.18 -14.81
CA LYS A 147 3.27 -1.40 -16.26
C LYS A 147 2.85 -0.16 -17.06
N GLN A 148 1.92 0.63 -16.52
CA GLN A 148 1.26 1.70 -17.29
C GLN A 148 1.77 3.10 -16.96
N MET A 149 2.18 3.35 -15.71
CA MET A 149 2.56 4.69 -15.27
C MET A 149 4.05 4.86 -15.05
N LEU A 150 4.70 3.96 -14.32
CA LEU A 150 6.12 4.07 -13.99
C LEU A 150 7.04 4.27 -15.19
N PRO A 151 6.85 3.60 -16.35
CA PRO A 151 7.74 3.79 -17.49
C PRO A 151 7.83 5.25 -17.97
N GLY A 152 6.78 6.05 -17.75
CA GLY A 152 6.76 7.47 -18.12
C GLY A 152 7.64 8.38 -17.27
N PHE A 153 8.13 7.89 -16.12
CA PHE A 153 8.97 8.63 -15.18
C PHE A 153 10.42 8.11 -15.14
N LEU A 154 10.71 7.01 -15.86
CA LEU A 154 12.02 6.35 -15.83
C LEU A 154 13.11 7.25 -16.41
N ILE A 155 14.14 7.51 -15.64
CA ILE A 155 15.30 8.31 -16.06
C ILE A 155 16.62 7.53 -16.05
N GLY A 156 16.70 6.39 -15.36
CA GLY A 156 17.91 5.58 -15.30
C GLY A 156 17.79 4.35 -14.43
N GLU A 157 18.94 3.75 -14.15
CA GLU A 157 19.10 2.56 -13.30
C GLU A 157 20.13 2.81 -12.22
N MET A 158 20.05 2.08 -11.12
CA MET A 158 21.07 2.12 -10.07
C MET A 158 22.37 1.45 -10.55
N GLU A 159 23.50 1.93 -10.05
CA GLU A 159 24.76 1.18 -10.18
C GLU A 159 24.68 -0.14 -9.41
N GLU A 160 25.41 -1.14 -9.88
CA GLU A 160 25.42 -2.47 -9.28
C GLU A 160 25.98 -2.43 -7.85
N GLY A 161 25.24 -3.01 -6.89
CA GLY A 161 25.64 -3.09 -5.49
C GLY A 161 25.29 -1.88 -4.63
N GLU A 162 24.69 -0.81 -5.19
CA GLU A 162 24.26 0.37 -4.43
C GLU A 162 23.07 0.07 -3.51
N ILE A 163 22.18 -0.83 -3.91
CA ILE A 163 21.00 -1.21 -3.11
C ILE A 163 21.31 -2.45 -2.28
N VAL A 164 21.28 -2.29 -0.96
CA VAL A 164 21.51 -3.37 -0.01
C VAL A 164 20.19 -3.83 0.59
N VAL A 165 19.81 -5.07 0.32
CA VAL A 165 18.62 -5.68 0.93
C VAL A 165 19.01 -6.29 2.28
N TRP A 166 18.54 -5.66 3.37
CA TRP A 166 18.78 -6.15 4.73
C TRP A 166 17.99 -7.44 5.01
N PRO A 167 18.45 -8.34 5.91
CA PRO A 167 17.78 -9.59 6.21
C PRO A 167 16.31 -9.43 6.62
N HIS A 168 15.99 -8.43 7.44
CA HIS A 168 14.61 -8.16 7.85
C HIS A 168 13.71 -7.72 6.68
N VAL A 169 14.25 -7.01 5.69
CA VAL A 169 13.53 -6.63 4.47
C VAL A 169 13.25 -7.87 3.62
N ALA A 170 14.23 -8.77 3.48
CA ALA A 170 14.04 -10.04 2.78
C ALA A 170 12.96 -10.90 3.46
N ASP A 171 12.95 -10.97 4.80
CA ASP A 171 11.92 -11.66 5.56
C ASP A 171 10.52 -11.03 5.38
N PHE A 172 10.43 -9.71 5.38
CA PHE A 172 9.20 -8.99 5.09
C PHE A 172 8.66 -9.34 3.69
N ARG A 173 9.52 -9.30 2.67
CA ARG A 173 9.14 -9.67 1.29
C ARG A 173 8.65 -11.11 1.20
N ARG A 174 9.31 -12.04 1.90
CA ARG A 174 8.89 -13.45 1.97
C ARG A 174 7.52 -13.60 2.62
N ILE A 175 7.27 -12.94 3.76
CA ILE A 175 5.98 -12.97 4.46
C ILE A 175 4.89 -12.36 3.56
N ARG A 176 5.15 -11.22 2.94
CA ARG A 176 4.20 -10.58 2.04
C ARG A 176 3.80 -11.49 0.87
N GLN A 177 4.77 -12.18 0.26
CA GLN A 177 4.48 -13.15 -0.81
C GLN A 177 3.61 -14.32 -0.32
N GLU A 178 3.86 -14.82 0.89
CA GLU A 178 3.04 -15.88 1.48
C GLU A 178 1.60 -15.41 1.76
N LEU A 179 1.42 -14.18 2.25
CA LEU A 179 0.10 -13.59 2.45
C LEU A 179 -0.67 -13.43 1.13
N LEU A 180 0.03 -12.98 0.07
CA LEU A 180 -0.52 -12.89 -1.29
C LEU A 180 -0.95 -14.28 -1.80
N ARG A 181 -0.09 -15.29 -1.64
CA ARG A 181 -0.38 -16.67 -2.06
C ARG A 181 -1.59 -17.25 -1.34
N ARG A 182 -1.83 -16.86 -0.10
CA ARG A 182 -3.01 -17.27 0.69
C ARG A 182 -4.27 -16.46 0.38
N GLY A 183 -4.22 -15.47 -0.50
CA GLY A 183 -5.36 -14.61 -0.83
C GLY A 183 -5.80 -13.70 0.33
N LEU A 184 -4.89 -13.39 1.28
CA LEU A 184 -5.23 -12.59 2.46
C LEU A 184 -5.36 -11.08 2.15
N PHE A 185 -5.00 -10.68 0.94
CA PHE A 185 -5.25 -9.32 0.43
C PHE A 185 -6.58 -9.21 -0.33
N GLU A 186 -7.32 -10.32 -0.48
CA GLU A 186 -8.62 -10.30 -1.14
C GLU A 186 -9.73 -9.92 -0.16
N THR A 187 -10.57 -8.97 -0.56
CA THR A 187 -11.66 -8.49 0.28
C THR A 187 -12.81 -9.48 0.32
N LYS A 188 -13.24 -9.84 1.54
CA LYS A 188 -14.45 -10.64 1.76
C LYS A 188 -15.66 -9.72 1.89
N MET A 189 -16.37 -9.45 0.81
CA MET A 189 -17.54 -8.55 0.78
C MET A 189 -18.64 -8.94 1.79
N THR A 190 -18.76 -10.23 2.13
CA THR A 190 -19.70 -10.68 3.16
C THR A 190 -19.45 -10.07 4.54
N PHE A 191 -18.21 -9.72 4.86
CA PHE A 191 -17.88 -8.98 6.07
C PHE A 191 -18.51 -7.58 6.04
N TYR A 192 -18.30 -6.83 4.96
CA TYR A 192 -18.85 -5.47 4.83
C TYR A 192 -20.37 -5.44 4.78
N TYR A 193 -21.04 -6.40 4.17
CA TYR A 193 -22.50 -6.51 4.22
C TYR A 193 -23.02 -6.72 5.66
N LYS A 194 -22.35 -7.56 6.46
CA LYS A 194 -22.70 -7.71 7.89
C LYS A 194 -22.44 -6.42 8.67
N MET A 195 -21.34 -5.73 8.38
CA MET A 195 -21.03 -4.45 9.01
C MET A 195 -22.08 -3.38 8.66
N ILE A 196 -22.51 -3.27 7.40
CA ILE A 196 -23.57 -2.36 6.98
C ILE A 196 -24.88 -2.65 7.75
N ALA A 197 -25.29 -3.92 7.83
CA ALA A 197 -26.49 -4.31 8.58
C ALA A 197 -26.36 -3.93 10.07
N TRP A 198 -25.24 -4.20 10.69
CA TRP A 198 -24.95 -3.85 12.06
C TRP A 198 -24.94 -2.34 12.31
N HIS A 199 -24.29 -1.57 11.47
CA HIS A 199 -24.27 -0.10 11.58
C HIS A 199 -25.64 0.51 11.34
N SER A 200 -26.42 -0.04 10.42
CA SER A 200 -27.81 0.38 10.22
C SER A 200 -28.65 0.15 11.47
N LEU A 201 -28.48 -1.00 12.14
CA LEU A 201 -29.17 -1.31 13.39
C LEU A 201 -28.79 -0.32 14.50
N LEU A 202 -27.50 -0.04 14.69
CA LEU A 202 -27.03 0.93 15.68
C LEU A 202 -27.58 2.33 15.40
N PHE A 203 -27.50 2.80 14.15
CA PHE A 203 -27.95 4.12 13.74
C PHE A 203 -29.46 4.28 13.96
N LEU A 204 -30.27 3.35 13.45
CA LEU A 204 -31.73 3.38 13.60
C LEU A 204 -32.17 3.24 15.05
N GLY A 205 -31.49 2.40 15.83
CA GLY A 205 -31.73 2.27 17.27
C GLY A 205 -31.42 3.56 18.03
N ALA A 206 -30.28 4.21 17.71
CA ALA A 206 -29.93 5.49 18.31
C ALA A 206 -30.95 6.58 17.96
N LEU A 207 -31.39 6.65 16.71
CA LEU A 207 -32.42 7.61 16.27
C LEU A 207 -33.77 7.36 16.97
N TYR A 208 -34.22 6.10 17.06
CA TYR A 208 -35.47 5.75 17.72
C TYR A 208 -35.43 6.19 19.21
N LEU A 209 -34.35 5.89 19.94
CA LEU A 209 -34.21 6.29 21.33
C LEU A 209 -34.12 7.80 21.52
N SER A 210 -33.49 8.50 20.61
CA SER A 210 -33.28 9.96 20.68
C SER A 210 -34.51 10.77 20.26
N LEU A 211 -35.25 10.31 19.24
CA LEU A 211 -36.36 11.06 18.63
C LEU A 211 -37.73 10.47 18.97
N GLY A 212 -37.82 9.14 19.18
CA GLY A 212 -39.08 8.44 19.43
C GLY A 212 -39.42 8.29 20.90
N CYS A 213 -38.48 8.51 21.82
CA CYS A 213 -38.68 8.40 23.26
C CYS A 213 -38.59 9.77 23.94
N THR A 214 -39.27 9.92 25.10
CA THR A 214 -39.26 11.18 25.87
C THR A 214 -38.46 11.08 27.19
N SER A 215 -37.98 9.89 27.54
CA SER A 215 -37.24 9.62 28.77
C SER A 215 -35.77 10.08 28.64
N CYS A 216 -35.27 10.77 29.66
CA CYS A 216 -33.87 11.17 29.73
C CYS A 216 -32.92 9.96 29.60
N THR A 217 -33.27 8.83 30.24
CA THR A 217 -32.49 7.59 30.16
C THR A 217 -32.42 7.06 28.72
N ALA A 218 -33.53 7.11 27.96
CA ALA A 218 -33.58 6.71 26.55
C ALA A 218 -32.66 7.62 25.69
N HIS A 219 -32.69 8.94 25.92
CA HIS A 219 -31.82 9.88 25.20
C HIS A 219 -30.36 9.63 25.51
N MET A 220 -29.99 9.39 26.76
CA MET A 220 -28.61 9.05 27.14
C MET A 220 -28.12 7.74 26.49
N LEU A 221 -28.98 6.71 26.48
CA LEU A 221 -28.68 5.44 25.81
C LEU A 221 -28.54 5.64 24.29
N GLY A 222 -29.45 6.40 23.68
CA GLY A 222 -29.39 6.75 22.26
C GLY A 222 -28.11 7.47 21.89
N ALA A 223 -27.68 8.44 22.69
CA ALA A 223 -26.40 9.14 22.51
C ALA A 223 -25.20 8.20 22.65
N SER A 224 -25.24 7.28 23.62
CA SER A 224 -24.16 6.29 23.78
C SER A 224 -24.06 5.33 22.59
N ILE A 225 -25.19 4.85 22.09
CA ILE A 225 -25.22 3.99 20.88
C ILE A 225 -24.74 4.76 19.66
N MET A 226 -25.09 6.05 19.51
CA MET A 226 -24.60 6.90 18.43
C MET A 226 -23.08 7.08 18.50
N GLY A 227 -22.51 7.23 19.68
CA GLY A 227 -21.06 7.27 19.90
C GLY A 227 -20.37 5.98 19.43
N ILE A 228 -20.93 4.81 19.77
CA ILE A 228 -20.44 3.51 19.30
C ILE A 228 -20.54 3.41 17.76
N PHE A 229 -21.68 3.84 17.19
CA PHE A 229 -21.86 3.87 15.75
C PHE A 229 -20.77 4.68 15.06
N TRP A 230 -20.48 5.91 15.50
CA TRP A 230 -19.44 6.75 14.91
C TRP A 230 -18.03 6.13 15.05
N GLN A 231 -17.70 5.62 16.22
CA GLN A 231 -16.41 5.00 16.44
C GLN A 231 -16.16 3.79 15.51
N GLN A 232 -17.17 2.97 15.29
CA GLN A 232 -17.07 1.81 14.41
C GLN A 232 -17.15 2.19 12.93
N LEU A 233 -17.93 3.23 12.58
CA LEU A 233 -18.00 3.75 11.22
C LEU A 233 -16.64 4.28 10.75
N ALA A 234 -15.85 4.85 11.65
CA ALA A 234 -14.49 5.28 11.36
C ALA A 234 -13.60 4.14 10.85
N GLY A 235 -13.77 2.92 11.36
CA GLY A 235 -13.05 1.73 10.87
C GLY A 235 -13.36 1.40 9.40
N ILE A 236 -14.64 1.46 9.00
CA ILE A 236 -15.01 1.27 7.58
C ILE A 236 -14.49 2.43 6.73
N GLY A 237 -14.57 3.66 7.24
CA GLY A 237 -14.01 4.85 6.57
C GLY A 237 -12.50 4.72 6.34
N HIS A 238 -11.79 4.16 7.32
CA HIS A 238 -10.35 3.85 7.23
C HIS A 238 -10.05 2.85 6.09
N ASP A 239 -10.76 1.72 6.02
CA ASP A 239 -10.56 0.71 4.98
C ASP A 239 -10.86 1.28 3.57
N LEU A 240 -11.91 2.09 3.45
CA LEU A 240 -12.25 2.82 2.21
C LEU A 240 -11.16 3.84 1.85
N GLY A 241 -10.61 4.53 2.84
CA GLY A 241 -9.50 5.47 2.66
C GLY A 241 -8.26 4.81 2.06
N HIS A 242 -7.97 3.57 2.44
CA HIS A 242 -6.90 2.76 1.86
C HIS A 242 -7.27 2.08 0.54
N SER A 243 -8.48 2.29 0.00
CA SER A 243 -9.00 1.57 -1.17
C SER A 243 -9.01 0.05 -0.97
N GLY A 244 -9.24 -0.39 0.27
CA GLY A 244 -9.18 -1.79 0.70
C GLY A 244 -10.51 -2.53 0.59
N VAL A 245 -11.62 -1.86 0.26
CA VAL A 245 -12.95 -2.47 0.21
C VAL A 245 -13.28 -2.97 -1.19
N THR A 246 -13.33 -2.10 -2.18
CA THR A 246 -13.63 -2.46 -3.58
C THR A 246 -12.39 -2.54 -4.46
N HIS A 247 -11.23 -2.19 -3.95
CA HIS A 247 -9.95 -2.03 -4.67
C HIS A 247 -10.04 -1.04 -5.86
N SER A 248 -11.06 -0.19 -5.85
CA SER A 248 -11.25 0.89 -6.81
C SER A 248 -11.17 2.23 -6.09
N PHE A 249 -10.15 3.03 -6.41
CA PHE A 249 -9.99 4.36 -5.83
C PHE A 249 -11.27 5.20 -5.88
N TYR A 250 -11.92 5.26 -7.05
CA TYR A 250 -13.12 6.09 -7.23
C TYR A 250 -14.31 5.59 -6.42
N LYS A 251 -14.55 4.27 -6.39
CA LYS A 251 -15.67 3.70 -5.64
C LYS A 251 -15.47 3.86 -4.15
N ASP A 252 -14.29 3.50 -3.65
CA ASP A 252 -13.99 3.58 -2.23
C ASP A 252 -13.96 5.03 -1.74
N HIS A 253 -13.44 5.96 -2.55
CA HIS A 253 -13.45 7.39 -2.22
C HIS A 253 -14.88 7.95 -2.20
N LEU A 254 -15.74 7.58 -3.15
CA LEU A 254 -17.14 8.02 -3.18
C LEU A 254 -17.90 7.51 -1.96
N ILE A 255 -17.82 6.20 -1.68
CA ILE A 255 -18.48 5.59 -0.52
C ILE A 255 -17.95 6.22 0.77
N GLY A 256 -16.61 6.34 0.88
CA GLY A 256 -15.93 6.97 2.03
C GLY A 256 -16.37 8.42 2.24
N SER A 257 -16.56 9.19 1.17
CA SER A 257 -17.05 10.58 1.27
C SER A 257 -18.47 10.65 1.82
N VAL A 258 -19.36 9.75 1.38
CA VAL A 258 -20.73 9.66 1.91
C VAL A 258 -20.71 9.29 3.39
N LEU A 259 -19.96 8.28 3.79
CA LEU A 259 -19.86 7.87 5.19
C LEU A 259 -19.21 8.94 6.07
N SER A 260 -18.18 9.61 5.58
CA SER A 260 -17.49 10.70 6.29
C SER A 260 -18.38 11.91 6.53
N ALA A 261 -19.37 12.16 5.66
CA ALA A 261 -20.36 13.22 5.87
C ALA A 261 -21.17 13.02 7.18
N PHE A 262 -21.47 11.78 7.56
CA PHE A 262 -22.11 11.47 8.84
C PHE A 262 -21.20 11.70 10.05
N MET A 263 -19.89 11.76 9.84
CA MET A 263 -18.90 11.99 10.89
C MET A 263 -18.41 13.45 10.94
N GLY A 264 -18.79 14.27 9.96
CA GLY A 264 -18.29 15.64 9.83
C GLY A 264 -16.81 15.72 9.45
N LEU A 265 -16.24 14.68 8.83
CA LEU A 265 -14.82 14.61 8.41
C LEU A 265 -14.70 14.67 6.89
N SER A 266 -13.55 15.17 6.41
CA SER A 266 -13.17 15.09 5.01
C SER A 266 -12.31 13.84 4.77
N VAL A 267 -12.80 12.89 3.98
CA VAL A 267 -12.02 11.70 3.63
C VAL A 267 -10.75 12.05 2.86
N GLY A 268 -10.78 13.10 2.04
CA GLY A 268 -9.62 13.56 1.27
C GLY A 268 -8.51 14.11 2.17
N TRP A 269 -8.87 14.96 3.13
CA TRP A 269 -7.92 15.46 4.13
C TRP A 269 -7.34 14.31 4.96
N TRP A 270 -8.21 13.50 5.56
CA TRP A 270 -7.79 12.36 6.38
C TRP A 270 -6.83 11.42 5.61
N LYS A 271 -7.15 11.11 4.35
CA LYS A 271 -6.33 10.22 3.51
C LYS A 271 -4.92 10.80 3.27
N SER A 272 -4.81 12.09 3.02
CA SER A 272 -3.52 12.76 2.81
C SER A 272 -2.62 12.63 4.05
N ASP A 273 -3.18 12.93 5.22
CA ASP A 273 -2.45 12.86 6.49
C ASP A 273 -2.12 11.42 6.86
N HIS A 274 -3.09 10.52 6.75
CA HIS A 274 -2.95 9.13 7.16
C HIS A 274 -2.00 8.33 6.26
N ASN A 275 -1.98 8.59 4.96
CA ASN A 275 -0.99 8.00 4.06
C ASN A 275 0.42 8.49 4.39
N THR A 276 0.58 9.75 4.80
CA THR A 276 1.88 10.27 5.27
C THR A 276 2.30 9.57 6.56
N HIS A 277 1.38 9.39 7.52
CA HIS A 277 1.62 8.62 8.74
C HIS A 277 2.15 7.22 8.41
N HIS A 278 1.54 6.48 7.51
CA HIS A 278 1.98 5.13 7.13
C HIS A 278 3.38 5.09 6.50
N VAL A 279 3.84 6.17 5.91
CA VAL A 279 5.18 6.25 5.28
C VAL A 279 6.25 6.63 6.29
N VAL A 280 5.92 7.52 7.24
CA VAL A 280 6.87 8.07 8.22
C VAL A 280 6.39 7.88 9.66
N CYS A 281 5.82 6.72 9.97
CA CYS A 281 5.27 6.38 11.29
C CYS A 281 6.20 6.79 12.43
N ASN A 282 5.65 7.52 13.41
CA ASN A 282 6.34 7.98 14.62
C ASN A 282 7.54 8.91 14.38
N ALA A 283 7.71 9.45 13.17
CA ALA A 283 8.69 10.48 12.92
C ALA A 283 8.17 11.82 13.46
N ILE A 284 8.74 12.31 14.56
CA ILE A 284 8.26 13.49 15.31
C ILE A 284 8.07 14.72 14.39
N GLU A 285 8.96 14.91 13.41
CA GLU A 285 8.96 16.09 12.52
C GLU A 285 8.06 15.93 11.29
N HIS A 286 7.67 14.70 10.93
CA HIS A 286 7.06 14.40 9.63
C HIS A 286 5.74 13.63 9.70
N ASP A 287 5.46 12.98 10.83
CA ASP A 287 4.22 12.20 11.02
C ASP A 287 3.09 13.13 11.49
N PRO A 288 2.07 13.39 10.65
CA PRO A 288 0.96 14.27 11.02
C PRO A 288 0.21 13.79 12.26
N ASN A 289 0.10 12.46 12.46
CA ASN A 289 -0.61 11.91 13.60
C ASN A 289 0.09 12.20 14.93
N VAL A 290 1.42 12.26 14.92
CA VAL A 290 2.20 12.65 16.11
C VAL A 290 2.10 14.16 16.35
N GLN A 291 2.15 14.97 15.30
CA GLN A 291 2.08 16.43 15.39
C GLN A 291 0.71 16.94 15.85
N HIS A 292 -0.36 16.17 15.67
CA HIS A 292 -1.69 16.52 16.13
C HIS A 292 -1.93 16.25 17.62
N MET A 293 -0.97 15.68 18.33
CA MET A 293 -1.07 15.42 19.77
C MET A 293 -0.46 16.61 20.55
N PRO A 294 -1.27 17.55 21.07
CA PRO A 294 -0.76 18.79 21.67
C PRO A 294 -0.15 18.61 23.06
N MET A 295 -0.03 17.39 23.55
CA MET A 295 0.39 17.09 24.91
C MET A 295 1.34 15.89 25.02
N LEU A 296 2.38 15.91 24.21
CA LEU A 296 3.56 15.08 24.45
C LEU A 296 4.74 15.94 24.82
#